data_2ba83faff4e715a582ad5a38a12fea4e
#
_entry.id   2ba83faff4e715a582ad5a38a12fea4e
#
_cell.length_a   1.000
_cell.length_b   1.000
_cell.length_c   1.000
_cell.angle_alpha   90.00
_cell.angle_beta   90.00
_cell.angle_gamma   90.00
#
_symmetry.space_group_name_H-M   'P 1'
#
loop_
_entity.id
_entity.type
_entity.pdbx_description
1 polymer ?
#
loop_
_entity_poly.entity_id
_entity_poly.type
_entity_poly.pdbx_seq_one_letter_code
_entity_poly.pdbx_strand_id
1 'polypeptide(L)'
;MMGRPMSNLASPVMKGCSGITILSGAEALRGEPSACIKCAKCVEACPMGLEPYLLSKQAAKKAWEAMEKNDIVSCIECGCCQFTCPANIALLDYVRLGKQTVVGIIRARNAKK
;
A
#
# COMPACT_ATOMS: atom_id res chain seq x y z
N MET A 1 6.10 -6.14 -3.65
CA MET A 1 7.28 -5.44 -4.22
C MET A 1 7.31 -4.01 -3.70
N MET A 2 8.39 -3.61 -3.04
CA MET A 2 8.49 -2.30 -2.37
C MET A 2 8.83 -1.13 -3.33
N GLY A 3 9.14 -1.42 -4.58
CA GLY A 3 9.45 -0.41 -5.59
C GLY A 3 8.27 0.50 -5.95
N ARG A 4 8.59 1.62 -6.59
CA ARG A 4 7.59 2.51 -7.18
C ARG A 4 7.61 2.37 -8.70
N PRO A 5 6.46 2.27 -9.37
CA PRO A 5 6.42 2.25 -10.81
C PRO A 5 6.88 3.60 -11.36
N MET A 6 7.63 3.57 -12.45
CA MET A 6 8.05 4.77 -13.16
C MET A 6 7.05 5.07 -14.27
N SER A 7 6.62 6.30 -14.34
CA SER A 7 5.73 6.80 -15.40
C SER A 7 6.49 7.44 -16.57
N ASN A 8 7.78 7.73 -16.39
CA ASN A 8 8.59 8.43 -17.37
C ASN A 8 10.02 7.86 -17.39
N LEU A 9 10.51 7.51 -18.59
CA LEU A 9 11.88 7.03 -18.79
C LEU A 9 12.96 8.13 -18.62
N ALA A 10 12.55 9.39 -18.62
CA ALA A 10 13.47 10.52 -18.41
C ALA A 10 13.80 10.77 -16.92
N SER A 11 13.22 10.00 -16.00
CA SER A 11 13.52 10.15 -14.58
C SER A 11 14.95 9.73 -14.27
N PRO A 12 15.77 10.57 -13.61
CA PRO A 12 17.16 10.26 -13.32
C PRO A 12 17.26 9.15 -12.27
N VAL A 13 18.29 8.30 -12.43
CA VAL A 13 18.68 7.32 -11.40
C VAL A 13 19.48 8.05 -10.32
N MET A 14 18.94 8.06 -9.09
CA MET A 14 19.60 8.69 -7.94
C MET A 14 20.41 7.68 -7.14
N LYS A 15 21.33 8.16 -6.30
CA LYS A 15 22.21 7.33 -5.44
C LYS A 15 21.45 6.38 -4.48
N GLY A 16 20.20 6.66 -4.19
CA GLY A 16 19.34 5.80 -3.36
C GLY A 16 18.64 4.67 -4.13
N CYS A 17 18.87 4.56 -5.45
CA CYS A 17 18.28 3.50 -6.25
C CYS A 17 19.10 2.21 -6.06
N SER A 18 18.48 1.20 -5.44
CA SER A 18 19.12 -0.11 -5.21
C SER A 18 18.89 -1.11 -6.35
N GLY A 19 17.98 -0.85 -7.26
CA GLY A 19 17.69 -1.72 -8.39
C GLY A 19 16.62 -1.18 -9.31
N ILE A 20 16.66 -1.62 -10.56
CA ILE A 20 15.67 -1.31 -11.59
C ILE A 20 15.13 -2.64 -12.09
N THR A 21 13.80 -2.83 -11.99
CA THR A 21 13.13 -4.03 -12.50
C THR A 21 12.29 -3.64 -13.71
N ILE A 22 12.52 -4.31 -14.81
CA ILE A 22 11.73 -4.15 -16.04
C ILE A 22 10.85 -5.37 -16.17
N LEU A 23 9.55 -5.16 -16.23
CA LEU A 23 8.54 -6.21 -16.38
C LEU A 23 8.06 -6.24 -17.83
N SER A 24 7.78 -7.44 -18.35
CA SER A 24 7.10 -7.58 -19.64
C SER A 24 5.66 -7.06 -19.55
N GLY A 25 5.07 -6.67 -20.70
CA GLY A 25 3.69 -6.19 -20.71
C GLY A 25 2.69 -7.21 -20.11
N ALA A 26 2.90 -8.50 -20.35
CA ALA A 26 2.06 -9.55 -19.80
C ALA A 26 2.14 -9.65 -18.27
N GLU A 27 3.31 -9.40 -17.68
CA GLU A 27 3.53 -9.41 -16.23
C GLU A 27 3.09 -8.12 -15.55
N ALA A 28 3.19 -6.99 -16.27
CA ALA A 28 2.84 -5.67 -15.75
C ALA A 28 1.32 -5.44 -15.73
N LEU A 29 0.60 -5.98 -16.72
CA LEU A 29 -0.84 -5.81 -16.85
C LEU A 29 -1.58 -6.73 -15.88
N ARG A 30 -2.15 -6.13 -14.86
CA ARG A 30 -3.13 -6.80 -14.00
C ARG A 30 -4.52 -6.67 -14.62
N GLY A 31 -5.37 -7.67 -14.37
CA GLY A 31 -6.77 -7.60 -14.79
C GLY A 31 -7.50 -6.42 -14.13
N GLU A 32 -8.68 -6.12 -14.65
CA GLU A 32 -9.55 -5.08 -14.09
C GLU A 32 -9.88 -5.35 -12.63
N PRO A 33 -9.89 -4.31 -11.77
CA PRO A 33 -10.24 -4.46 -10.38
C PRO A 33 -11.71 -4.84 -10.22
N SER A 34 -11.98 -5.80 -9.36
CA SER A 34 -13.33 -6.27 -9.03
C SER A 34 -13.64 -6.08 -7.55
N ALA A 35 -14.89 -6.34 -7.16
CA ALA A 35 -15.31 -6.24 -5.77
C ALA A 35 -14.56 -7.24 -4.88
N CYS A 36 -14.23 -6.83 -3.65
CA CYS A 36 -13.58 -7.69 -2.67
C CYS A 36 -14.45 -8.90 -2.31
N ILE A 37 -13.96 -10.10 -2.56
CA ILE A 37 -14.63 -11.36 -2.25
C ILE A 37 -14.41 -11.86 -0.82
N LYS A 38 -13.73 -11.08 0.02
CA LYS A 38 -13.43 -11.37 1.43
C LYS A 38 -12.68 -12.71 1.65
N CYS A 39 -11.77 -13.08 0.76
CA CYS A 39 -11.03 -14.35 0.80
C CYS A 39 -9.88 -14.40 1.83
N ALA A 40 -9.61 -13.31 2.54
CA ALA A 40 -8.55 -13.15 3.54
C ALA A 40 -7.09 -13.34 3.05
N LYS A 41 -6.81 -13.67 1.79
CA LYS A 41 -5.44 -13.88 1.28
C LYS A 41 -4.49 -12.70 1.54
N CYS A 42 -4.99 -11.47 1.53
CA CYS A 42 -4.19 -10.29 1.84
C CYS A 42 -3.78 -10.22 3.33
N VAL A 43 -4.58 -10.81 4.23
CA VAL A 43 -4.26 -10.90 5.67
C VAL A 43 -3.18 -11.96 5.88
N GLU A 44 -3.36 -13.15 5.30
CA GLU A 44 -2.38 -14.25 5.38
C GLU A 44 -1.01 -13.85 4.80
N ALA A 45 -1.02 -13.10 3.70
CA ALA A 45 0.20 -12.64 3.05
C ALA A 45 0.89 -11.46 3.77
N CYS A 46 0.26 -10.86 4.77
CA CYS A 46 0.81 -9.70 5.46
C CYS A 46 1.86 -10.12 6.50
N PRO A 47 3.17 -9.77 6.31
CA PRO A 47 4.21 -10.16 7.26
C PRO A 47 4.08 -9.44 8.61
N MET A 48 3.31 -8.35 8.67
CA MET A 48 3.08 -7.57 9.88
C MET A 48 1.77 -7.93 10.59
N GLY A 49 1.03 -8.93 10.10
CA GLY A 49 -0.24 -9.35 10.71
C GLY A 49 -1.37 -8.30 10.63
N LEU A 50 -1.30 -7.38 9.69
CA LEU A 50 -2.32 -6.35 9.48
C LEU A 50 -3.50 -6.88 8.66
N GLU A 51 -4.59 -6.10 8.64
CA GLU A 51 -5.78 -6.36 7.82
C GLU A 51 -5.84 -5.40 6.60
N PRO A 52 -5.12 -5.65 5.51
CA PRO A 52 -5.01 -4.71 4.40
C PRO A 52 -6.34 -4.36 3.74
N TYR A 53 -7.28 -5.29 3.67
CA TYR A 53 -8.61 -5.04 3.12
C TYR A 53 -9.41 -4.04 3.96
N LEU A 54 -9.27 -4.10 5.29
CA LEU A 54 -9.93 -3.17 6.21
C LEU A 54 -9.28 -1.79 6.11
N LEU A 55 -7.95 -1.74 6.15
CA LEU A 55 -7.18 -0.51 6.01
C LEU A 55 -7.48 0.21 4.69
N SER A 56 -7.60 -0.51 3.58
CA SER A 56 -7.95 0.10 2.29
C SER A 56 -9.35 0.71 2.30
N LYS A 57 -10.34 0.04 2.93
CA LYS A 57 -11.69 0.58 3.08
C LYS A 57 -11.74 1.81 3.98
N GLN A 58 -10.95 1.80 5.07
CA GLN A 58 -10.84 2.95 5.97
C GLN A 58 -10.18 4.13 5.26
N ALA A 59 -9.14 3.90 4.45
CA ALA A 59 -8.51 4.93 3.63
C ALA A 59 -9.50 5.55 2.64
N ALA A 60 -10.29 4.72 1.94
CA ALA A 60 -11.31 5.20 1.02
C ALA A 60 -12.38 6.07 1.71
N LYS A 61 -12.69 5.77 2.98
CA LYS A 61 -13.63 6.53 3.80
C LYS A 61 -12.97 7.68 4.58
N LYS A 62 -11.65 7.87 4.42
CA LYS A 62 -10.86 8.87 5.17
C LYS A 62 -10.94 8.73 6.70
N ALA A 63 -11.15 7.51 7.18
CA ALA A 63 -11.27 7.20 8.62
C ALA A 63 -9.88 7.02 9.26
N TRP A 64 -9.10 8.11 9.35
CA TRP A 64 -7.69 8.11 9.76
C TRP A 64 -7.47 7.63 11.19
N GLU A 65 -8.36 7.98 12.11
CA GLU A 65 -8.29 7.54 13.51
C GLU A 65 -8.47 6.03 13.65
N ALA A 66 -9.38 5.45 12.84
CA ALA A 66 -9.56 4.01 12.82
C ALA A 66 -8.34 3.29 12.25
N MET A 67 -7.67 3.88 11.24
CA MET A 67 -6.43 3.34 10.69
C MET A 67 -5.27 3.40 11.68
N GLU A 68 -5.19 4.46 12.49
CA GLU A 68 -4.20 4.57 13.58
C GLU A 68 -4.41 3.46 14.61
N LYS A 69 -5.66 3.21 15.02
CA LYS A 69 -6.01 2.11 15.95
C LYS A 69 -5.70 0.72 15.41
N ASN A 70 -5.75 0.56 14.09
CA ASN A 70 -5.42 -0.69 13.38
C ASN A 70 -3.95 -0.74 12.94
N ASP A 71 -3.06 -0.03 13.63
CA ASP A 71 -1.61 -0.08 13.48
C ASP A 71 -1.10 0.13 12.04
N ILE A 72 -1.74 1.01 11.27
CA ILE A 72 -1.31 1.31 9.89
C ILE A 72 0.16 1.71 9.80
N VAL A 73 0.71 2.30 10.87
CA VAL A 73 2.11 2.75 10.93
C VAL A 73 3.08 1.59 10.84
N SER A 74 2.70 0.40 11.34
CA SER A 74 3.51 -0.82 11.28
C SER A 74 3.61 -1.43 9.88
N CYS A 75 2.83 -0.95 8.91
CA CYS A 75 2.91 -1.44 7.53
C CYS A 75 4.28 -1.11 6.92
N ILE A 76 4.99 -2.13 6.43
CA ILE A 76 6.29 -1.97 5.75
C ILE A 76 6.17 -1.70 4.24
N GLU A 77 4.96 -1.56 3.73
CA GLU A 77 4.66 -1.26 2.32
C GLU A 77 5.25 -2.29 1.33
N CYS A 78 5.36 -3.54 1.74
CA CYS A 78 5.97 -4.62 0.94
C CYS A 78 5.18 -4.99 -0.33
N GLY A 79 3.87 -4.70 -0.38
CA GLY A 79 3.01 -4.98 -1.54
C GLY A 79 2.48 -6.43 -1.62
N CYS A 80 2.83 -7.33 -0.70
CA CYS A 80 2.38 -8.72 -0.72
C CYS A 80 0.84 -8.84 -0.75
N CYS A 81 0.15 -8.00 0.02
CA CYS A 81 -1.31 -7.96 0.06
C CYS A 81 -1.95 -7.64 -1.30
N GLN A 82 -1.35 -6.73 -2.06
CA GLN A 82 -1.82 -6.38 -3.40
C GLN A 82 -1.48 -7.47 -4.41
N PHE A 83 -0.30 -8.07 -4.30
CA PHE A 83 0.14 -9.13 -5.21
C PHE A 83 -0.77 -10.36 -5.12
N THR A 84 -1.15 -10.79 -3.92
CA THR A 84 -1.99 -11.98 -3.68
C THR A 84 -3.49 -11.73 -3.89
N CYS A 85 -3.91 -10.49 -4.12
CA CYS A 85 -5.33 -10.15 -4.24
C CYS A 85 -5.91 -10.67 -5.56
N PRO A 86 -6.85 -11.64 -5.55
CA PRO A 86 -7.47 -12.17 -6.77
C PRO A 86 -8.44 -11.18 -7.43
N ALA A 87 -8.91 -10.18 -6.67
CA ALA A 87 -9.79 -9.12 -7.16
C ALA A 87 -9.01 -7.92 -7.75
N ASN A 88 -7.69 -8.00 -7.87
CA ASN A 88 -6.80 -6.96 -8.43
C ASN A 88 -6.95 -5.56 -7.79
N ILE A 89 -7.40 -5.49 -6.54
CA ILE A 89 -7.59 -4.22 -5.83
C ILE A 89 -6.24 -3.60 -5.52
N ALA A 90 -6.10 -2.29 -5.75
CA ALA A 90 -4.89 -1.52 -5.46
C ALA A 90 -4.72 -1.26 -3.94
N LEU A 91 -4.63 -2.33 -3.14
CA LEU A 91 -4.58 -2.26 -1.68
C LEU A 91 -3.42 -1.41 -1.18
N LEU A 92 -2.25 -1.57 -1.81
CA LEU A 92 -1.03 -0.88 -1.40
C LEU A 92 -1.14 0.63 -1.56
N ASP A 93 -1.79 1.11 -2.61
CA ASP A 93 -1.92 2.55 -2.87
C ASP A 93 -2.81 3.21 -1.81
N TYR A 94 -3.93 2.57 -1.47
CA TYR A 94 -4.80 3.03 -0.37
C TYR A 94 -4.08 3.00 0.99
N VAL A 95 -3.33 1.94 1.27
CA VAL A 95 -2.57 1.81 2.52
C VAL A 95 -1.46 2.85 2.60
N ARG A 96 -0.73 3.11 1.52
CA ARG A 96 0.31 4.17 1.46
C ARG A 96 -0.28 5.54 1.73
N LEU A 97 -1.38 5.88 1.05
CA LEU A 97 -2.08 7.15 1.28
C LEU A 97 -2.50 7.30 2.74
N GLY A 98 -3.12 6.25 3.29
CA GLY A 98 -3.55 6.24 4.68
C GLY A 98 -2.40 6.38 5.67
N LYS A 99 -1.32 5.63 5.47
CA LYS A 99 -0.13 5.70 6.32
C LYS A 99 0.51 7.09 6.31
N GLN A 100 0.71 7.68 5.12
CA GLN A 100 1.29 9.02 5.01
C GLN A 100 0.45 10.05 5.76
N THR A 101 -0.88 9.98 5.61
CA THR A 101 -1.80 10.91 6.29
C THR A 101 -1.76 10.73 7.80
N VAL A 102 -1.86 9.49 8.30
CA VAL A 102 -1.84 9.18 9.73
C VAL A 102 -0.52 9.59 10.36
N VAL A 103 0.62 9.29 9.73
CA VAL A 103 1.94 9.71 10.22
C VAL A 103 2.04 11.24 10.26
N GLY A 104 1.49 11.94 9.28
CA GLY A 104 1.40 13.41 9.30
C GLY A 104 0.61 13.93 10.50
N ILE A 105 -0.55 13.35 10.78
CA ILE A 105 -1.41 13.71 11.94
C ILE A 105 -0.66 13.47 13.25
N ILE A 106 0.00 12.31 13.41
CA ILE A 106 0.77 11.98 14.62
C ILE A 106 1.91 12.99 14.83
N ARG A 107 2.65 13.32 13.76
CA ARG A 107 3.73 14.33 13.83
C ARG A 107 3.21 15.70 14.24
N ALA A 108 2.11 16.16 13.66
CA ALA A 108 1.50 17.42 14.02
C ALA A 108 1.02 17.47 15.47
N ARG A 109 0.49 16.35 15.99
CA ARG A 109 0.07 16.18 17.38
C ARG A 109 1.26 16.24 18.33
N ASN A 110 2.38 15.60 17.98
CA ASN A 110 3.60 15.60 18.79
C ASN A 110 4.34 16.95 18.77
N ALA A 111 4.25 17.70 17.67
CA ALA A 111 4.85 19.03 17.58
C ALA A 111 4.11 20.11 18.42
N LYS A 112 2.86 19.84 18.84
CA LYS A 112 2.07 20.73 19.71
C LYS A 112 2.24 20.45 21.22
N LYS A 113 3.00 19.40 21.56
CA LYS A 113 3.41 19.11 22.94
C LYS A 113 4.75 19.74 23.27
#